data_1542ba0dfff1f55247e2520d0494106e
#
_entry.id   1542ba0dfff1f55247e2520d0494106e
#
_cell.length_a   1.000
_cell.length_b   1.000
_cell.length_c   1.000
_cell.angle_alpha   90.00
_cell.angle_beta   90.00
_cell.angle_gamma   90.00
#
_symmetry.space_group_name_H-M   'P 1'
#
loop_
_entity.id
_entity.type
_entity.pdbx_description
1 polymer ?
#
loop_
_entity_poly.entity_id
_entity_poly.type
_entity_poly.pdbx_seq_one_letter_code
_entity_poly.pdbx_strand_id
1 'polypeptide(L)'
;CIDTNYDNDLDDYWNEKPIHYRQSIENIDADLVLLMDVLEHVDDDFGLLKSYVDKVPIGTQFLISVPAFQFLWSGHDDFLEHKRRYQLHQIENVARSAGLTVKSSSYYFGLVFPIAAITRLLHRLNRRNTLVKSQLTRHSPLVNNTLSAICNIELPLMKFNRVAGLTAFCLVEKSL
;
A
#
# COMPACT_ATOMS: atom_id res chain seq x y z
N CYS A 1 4.51 3.59 15.56
CA CYS A 1 3.24 3.16 14.94
C CYS A 1 2.17 4.21 15.22
N ILE A 2 1.38 4.56 14.21
CA ILE A 2 0.30 5.55 14.36
C ILE A 2 -0.98 4.94 13.82
N ASP A 3 -2.03 4.94 14.63
CA ASP A 3 -3.37 4.49 14.25
C ASP A 3 -4.41 5.21 15.11
N THR A 4 -5.38 5.86 14.50
CA THR A 4 -6.46 6.59 15.18
C THR A 4 -7.39 5.67 15.97
N ASN A 5 -7.35 4.36 15.72
CA ASN A 5 -8.16 3.35 16.41
C ASN A 5 -7.50 2.78 17.66
N TYR A 6 -6.30 3.20 18.03
CA TYR A 6 -5.73 2.80 19.33
C TYR A 6 -6.57 3.39 20.45
N ASP A 7 -6.84 2.58 21.49
CA ASP A 7 -7.59 3.03 22.67
C ASP A 7 -6.83 4.12 23.45
N ASN A 8 -5.50 3.99 23.52
CA ASN A 8 -4.60 4.91 24.20
C ASN A 8 -3.21 4.89 23.56
N ASP A 9 -2.43 5.93 23.80
CA ASP A 9 -1.00 5.93 23.53
C ASP A 9 -0.29 4.90 24.42
N LEU A 10 0.60 4.12 23.84
CA LEU A 10 1.32 3.05 24.51
C LEU A 10 2.80 3.05 24.11
N ASP A 11 3.67 2.75 25.03
CA ASP A 11 5.08 2.50 24.78
C ASP A 11 5.41 1.04 25.08
N ASP A 12 6.11 0.39 24.16
CA ASP A 12 6.54 -1.01 24.24
C ASP A 12 8.00 -1.13 23.77
N TYR A 13 8.57 -2.32 23.89
CA TYR A 13 9.95 -2.58 23.51
C TYR A 13 10.05 -3.89 22.73
N TRP A 14 10.81 -3.84 21.63
CA TRP A 14 11.20 -5.02 20.87
C TRP A 14 12.73 -5.10 20.79
N ASN A 15 13.32 -6.17 21.34
CA ASN A 15 14.78 -6.32 21.40
C ASN A 15 15.49 -5.07 21.95
N GLU A 16 15.01 -4.55 23.08
CA GLU A 16 15.52 -3.35 23.77
C GLU A 16 15.31 -2.03 22.97
N LYS A 17 14.67 -2.05 21.81
CA LYS A 17 14.34 -0.86 21.06
C LYS A 17 12.91 -0.41 21.38
N PRO A 18 12.70 0.90 21.64
CA PRO A 18 11.38 1.40 21.99
C PRO A 18 10.46 1.36 20.74
N ILE A 19 9.21 1.00 21.00
CA ILE A 19 8.11 1.10 20.03
C ILE A 19 7.07 2.02 20.64
N HIS A 20 6.74 3.08 19.96
CA HIS A 20 5.71 4.03 20.37
C HIS A 20 4.45 3.82 19.51
N TYR A 21 3.32 3.58 20.17
CA TYR A 21 2.00 3.53 19.58
C TYR A 21 1.28 4.84 19.88
N ARG A 22 0.80 5.55 18.88
CA ARG A 22 0.19 6.87 19.03
C ARG A 22 -1.10 6.96 18.23
N GLN A 23 -2.09 7.66 18.77
CA GLN A 23 -3.36 7.94 18.07
C GLN A 23 -3.20 9.04 17.01
N SER A 24 -2.24 9.91 17.18
CA SER A 24 -1.98 11.00 16.24
C SER A 24 -0.49 11.21 16.04
N ILE A 25 -0.14 11.78 14.89
CA ILE A 25 1.25 12.16 14.63
C ILE A 25 1.52 13.54 15.21
N GLU A 26 2.58 13.65 15.98
CA GLU A 26 3.22 14.91 16.34
C GLU A 26 4.45 15.15 15.47
N ASN A 27 5.18 16.26 15.68
CA ASN A 27 6.46 16.47 15.02
C ASN A 27 7.43 15.37 15.44
N ILE A 28 7.96 14.65 14.46
CA ILE A 28 8.76 13.45 14.70
C ILE A 28 10.05 13.53 13.87
N ASP A 29 11.16 13.21 14.48
CA ASP A 29 12.43 13.04 13.79
C ASP A 29 12.50 11.59 13.29
N ALA A 30 12.21 11.42 12.00
CA ALA A 30 12.13 10.11 11.37
C ALA A 30 12.88 10.11 10.04
N ASP A 31 13.71 9.09 9.80
CA ASP A 31 14.37 8.86 8.54
C ASP A 31 13.43 8.25 7.49
N LEU A 32 12.48 7.44 7.94
CA LEU A 32 11.55 6.71 7.08
C LEU A 32 10.13 6.65 7.67
N VAL A 33 9.16 6.98 6.85
CA VAL A 33 7.72 6.78 7.12
C VAL A 33 7.18 5.68 6.21
N LEU A 34 6.48 4.71 6.78
CA LEU A 34 5.83 3.62 6.05
C LEU A 34 4.31 3.87 6.01
N LEU A 35 3.76 4.02 4.81
CA LEU A 35 2.31 4.09 4.55
C LEU A 35 1.93 2.87 3.71
N MET A 36 1.71 1.75 4.41
CA MET A 36 1.45 0.45 3.78
C MET A 36 -0.05 0.20 3.76
N ASP A 37 -0.66 0.30 2.58
CA ASP A 37 -2.08 0.12 2.35
C ASP A 37 -2.94 1.02 3.28
N VAL A 38 -2.70 2.34 3.20
CA VAL A 38 -3.35 3.37 4.05
C VAL A 38 -4.15 4.35 3.20
N LEU A 39 -3.59 4.86 2.10
CA LEU A 39 -4.17 5.98 1.35
C LEU A 39 -5.46 5.61 0.62
N GLU A 40 -5.67 4.34 0.31
CA GLU A 40 -6.89 3.83 -0.30
C GLU A 40 -8.10 3.84 0.63
N HIS A 41 -7.91 3.94 1.94
CA HIS A 41 -9.00 3.94 2.93
C HIS A 41 -9.58 5.32 3.21
N VAL A 42 -8.90 6.40 2.80
CA VAL A 42 -9.32 7.78 3.08
C VAL A 42 -9.88 8.48 1.86
N ASP A 43 -10.85 9.38 2.07
CA ASP A 43 -11.42 10.19 0.99
C ASP A 43 -10.44 11.28 0.51
N ASP A 44 -9.68 11.90 1.43
CA ASP A 44 -8.65 12.90 1.17
C ASP A 44 -7.24 12.32 1.38
N ASP A 45 -6.76 11.59 0.38
CA ASP A 45 -5.43 10.97 0.39
C ASP A 45 -4.29 12.01 0.36
N PHE A 46 -4.51 13.13 -0.36
CA PHE A 46 -3.58 14.25 -0.38
C PHE A 46 -3.47 14.90 1.00
N GLY A 47 -4.60 15.25 1.63
CA GLY A 47 -4.62 15.89 2.94
C GLY A 47 -3.99 15.02 4.03
N LEU A 48 -4.25 13.70 4.00
CA LEU A 48 -3.60 12.78 4.91
C LEU A 48 -2.08 12.75 4.69
N LEU A 49 -1.62 12.52 3.46
CA LEU A 49 -0.19 12.48 3.16
C LEU A 49 0.51 13.79 3.54
N LYS A 50 -0.10 14.94 3.19
CA LYS A 50 0.41 16.27 3.52
C LYS A 50 0.56 16.47 5.03
N SER A 51 -0.39 15.99 5.81
CA SER A 51 -0.35 16.08 7.28
C SER A 51 0.85 15.36 7.89
N TYR A 52 1.29 14.24 7.29
CA TYR A 52 2.51 13.54 7.69
C TYR A 52 3.77 14.25 7.20
N VAL A 53 3.77 14.72 5.95
CA VAL A 53 4.91 15.45 5.37
C VAL A 53 5.24 16.69 6.18
N ASP A 54 4.25 17.41 6.67
CA ASP A 54 4.47 18.65 7.44
C ASP A 54 5.13 18.41 8.80
N LYS A 55 5.05 17.20 9.34
CA LYS A 55 5.49 16.85 10.70
C LYS A 55 6.85 16.14 10.77
N VAL A 56 7.49 15.90 9.63
CA VAL A 56 8.80 15.25 9.56
C VAL A 56 9.86 16.21 8.99
N PRO A 57 11.16 15.98 9.26
CA PRO A 57 12.22 16.82 8.72
C PRO A 57 12.41 16.65 7.20
N ILE A 58 13.12 17.58 6.58
CA ILE A 58 13.61 17.46 5.21
C ILE A 58 14.57 16.27 5.15
N GLY A 59 14.52 15.50 4.06
CA GLY A 59 15.31 14.28 3.87
C GLY A 59 14.58 13.01 4.33
N THR A 60 13.48 13.12 5.09
CA THR A 60 12.66 11.95 5.45
C THR A 60 12.13 11.26 4.19
N GLN A 61 12.32 9.96 4.11
CA GLN A 61 11.78 9.13 3.05
C GLN A 61 10.38 8.60 3.42
N PHE A 62 9.54 8.40 2.42
CA PHE A 62 8.25 7.74 2.56
C PHE A 62 8.21 6.55 1.61
N LEU A 63 7.90 5.37 2.14
CA LEU A 63 7.55 4.20 1.35
C LEU A 63 6.04 4.00 1.42
N ILE A 64 5.40 4.15 0.27
CA ILE A 64 3.94 4.07 0.14
C ILE A 64 3.60 2.83 -0.67
N SER A 65 2.71 1.97 -0.15
CA SER A 65 2.07 0.92 -0.93
C SER A 65 0.57 1.17 -1.01
N VAL A 66 -0.01 0.88 -2.17
CA VAL A 66 -1.46 0.98 -2.42
C VAL A 66 -1.89 -0.10 -3.41
N PRO A 67 -3.15 -0.59 -3.35
CA PRO A 67 -3.67 -1.55 -4.31
C PRO A 67 -3.72 -0.93 -5.70
N ALA A 68 -3.28 -1.72 -6.70
CA ALA A 68 -3.16 -1.25 -8.07
C ALA A 68 -4.43 -1.49 -8.89
N PHE A 69 -4.67 -0.60 -9.87
CA PHE A 69 -5.66 -0.65 -10.94
C PHE A 69 -7.11 -0.79 -10.52
N GLN A 70 -7.88 0.28 -10.75
CA GLN A 70 -9.31 0.33 -10.45
C GLN A 70 -10.13 -0.79 -11.10
N PHE A 71 -9.72 -1.30 -12.28
CA PHE A 71 -10.43 -2.40 -12.93
C PHE A 71 -10.30 -3.73 -12.19
N LEU A 72 -9.35 -3.86 -11.25
CA LEU A 72 -9.21 -5.03 -10.37
C LEU A 72 -10.12 -4.98 -9.13
N TRP A 73 -10.97 -3.98 -9.00
CA TRP A 73 -11.92 -3.87 -7.90
C TRP A 73 -12.76 -5.12 -7.73
N SER A 74 -12.95 -5.55 -6.50
CA SER A 74 -13.68 -6.78 -6.15
C SER A 74 -14.41 -6.61 -4.80
N GLY A 75 -15.25 -7.56 -4.43
CA GLY A 75 -15.90 -7.56 -3.12
C GLY A 75 -14.95 -7.61 -1.93
N HIS A 76 -13.66 -7.89 -2.14
CA HIS A 76 -12.63 -7.75 -1.10
C HIS A 76 -12.30 -6.29 -0.81
N ASP A 77 -12.30 -5.45 -1.85
CA ASP A 77 -12.11 -3.99 -1.67
C ASP A 77 -13.27 -3.38 -0.90
N ASP A 78 -14.50 -3.81 -1.22
CA ASP A 78 -15.70 -3.38 -0.48
C ASP A 78 -15.66 -3.86 0.98
N PHE A 79 -15.17 -5.08 1.23
CA PHE A 79 -15.01 -5.64 2.58
C PHE A 79 -13.98 -4.86 3.41
N LEU A 80 -12.90 -4.40 2.79
CA LEU A 80 -11.84 -3.59 3.42
C LEU A 80 -12.17 -2.10 3.46
N GLU A 81 -13.35 -1.69 2.97
CA GLU A 81 -13.79 -0.29 2.90
C GLU A 81 -12.85 0.61 2.09
N HIS A 82 -12.17 0.04 1.08
CA HIS A 82 -11.35 0.84 0.17
C HIS A 82 -12.21 1.92 -0.53
N LYS A 83 -11.62 3.06 -0.81
CA LYS A 83 -12.25 4.15 -1.58
C LYS A 83 -11.79 4.12 -3.03
N ARG A 84 -10.55 3.64 -3.27
CA ARG A 84 -9.92 3.66 -4.60
C ARG A 84 -8.77 2.67 -4.73
N ARG A 85 -8.37 2.46 -5.98
CA ARG A 85 -7.12 1.79 -6.36
C ARG A 85 -6.33 2.73 -7.25
N TYR A 86 -5.01 2.58 -7.30
CA TYR A 86 -4.12 3.53 -7.94
C TYR A 86 -3.39 2.96 -9.15
N GLN A 87 -2.99 3.84 -10.05
CA GLN A 87 -1.90 3.61 -10.98
C GLN A 87 -0.66 4.39 -10.51
N LEU A 88 0.55 4.01 -10.97
CA LEU A 88 1.78 4.67 -10.53
C LEU A 88 1.73 6.18 -10.69
N HIS A 89 1.25 6.69 -11.84
CA HIS A 89 1.16 8.13 -12.08
C HIS A 89 0.23 8.85 -11.09
N GLN A 90 -0.82 8.19 -10.59
CA GLN A 90 -1.75 8.77 -9.64
C GLN A 90 -1.10 8.96 -8.28
N ILE A 91 -0.48 7.89 -7.72
CA ILE A 91 0.21 8.00 -6.43
C ILE A 91 1.43 8.91 -6.50
N GLU A 92 2.16 8.93 -7.64
CA GLU A 92 3.24 9.88 -7.87
C GLU A 92 2.74 11.32 -7.87
N ASN A 93 1.57 11.60 -8.46
CA ASN A 93 0.99 12.94 -8.47
C ASN A 93 0.52 13.37 -7.07
N VAL A 94 -0.13 12.49 -6.30
CA VAL A 94 -0.50 12.76 -4.90
C VAL A 94 0.75 13.12 -4.10
N ALA A 95 1.82 12.33 -4.23
CA ALA A 95 3.07 12.57 -3.54
C ALA A 95 3.73 13.92 -3.93
N ARG A 96 3.82 14.22 -5.22
CA ARG A 96 4.37 15.52 -5.69
C ARG A 96 3.53 16.70 -5.19
N SER A 97 2.20 16.57 -5.21
CA SER A 97 1.31 17.62 -4.70
C SER A 97 1.50 17.86 -3.20
N ALA A 98 1.83 16.82 -2.43
CA ALA A 98 2.14 16.92 -1.02
C ALA A 98 3.53 17.51 -0.71
N GLY A 99 4.35 17.81 -1.73
CA GLY A 99 5.70 18.38 -1.58
C GLY A 99 6.81 17.33 -1.49
N LEU A 100 6.55 16.12 -2.00
CA LEU A 100 7.54 15.05 -2.02
C LEU A 100 8.17 14.89 -3.41
N THR A 101 9.44 14.52 -3.43
CA THR A 101 10.18 14.17 -4.66
C THR A 101 10.14 12.65 -4.85
N VAL A 102 9.66 12.20 -5.99
CA VAL A 102 9.61 10.77 -6.34
C VAL A 102 11.02 10.26 -6.64
N LYS A 103 11.49 9.29 -5.87
CA LYS A 103 12.78 8.60 -6.09
C LYS A 103 12.62 7.39 -7.00
N SER A 104 11.60 6.57 -6.73
CA SER A 104 11.25 5.42 -7.58
C SER A 104 9.80 5.02 -7.37
N SER A 105 9.21 4.41 -8.39
CA SER A 105 7.90 3.76 -8.27
C SER A 105 7.83 2.54 -9.18
N SER A 106 7.16 1.50 -8.71
CA SER A 106 7.07 0.23 -9.42
C SER A 106 5.85 -0.56 -8.98
N TYR A 107 5.44 -1.50 -9.82
CA TYR A 107 4.44 -2.50 -9.44
C TYR A 107 5.11 -3.76 -8.89
N TYR A 108 4.44 -4.40 -7.95
CA TYR A 108 4.79 -5.71 -7.43
C TYR A 108 3.64 -6.70 -7.67
N PHE A 109 3.95 -8.00 -7.58
CA PHE A 109 3.04 -9.09 -7.95
C PHE A 109 2.63 -9.05 -9.44
N GLY A 110 3.56 -8.67 -10.31
CA GLY A 110 3.37 -8.62 -11.77
C GLY A 110 3.21 -10.00 -12.38
N LEU A 111 3.94 -11.00 -11.88
CA LEU A 111 3.85 -12.38 -12.38
C LEU A 111 2.49 -13.06 -12.06
N VAL A 112 1.85 -12.69 -10.95
CA VAL A 112 0.51 -13.19 -10.61
C VAL A 112 -0.61 -12.30 -11.12
N PHE A 113 -0.30 -11.08 -11.57
CA PHE A 113 -1.26 -10.11 -12.06
C PHE A 113 -2.15 -10.63 -13.21
N PRO A 114 -1.65 -11.32 -14.26
CA PRO A 114 -2.50 -11.81 -15.35
C PRO A 114 -3.59 -12.76 -14.86
N ILE A 115 -3.25 -13.66 -13.94
CA ILE A 115 -4.21 -14.62 -13.37
C ILE A 115 -5.29 -13.87 -12.57
N ALA A 116 -4.88 -12.93 -11.72
CA ALA A 116 -5.81 -12.12 -10.94
C ALA A 116 -6.70 -11.25 -11.84
N ALA A 117 -6.17 -10.67 -12.91
CA ALA A 117 -6.92 -9.84 -13.84
C ALA A 117 -7.96 -10.66 -14.61
N ILE A 118 -7.57 -11.84 -15.13
CA ILE A 118 -8.48 -12.73 -15.86
C ILE A 118 -9.60 -13.22 -14.94
N THR A 119 -9.28 -13.69 -13.74
CA THR A 119 -10.28 -14.19 -12.79
C THR A 119 -11.29 -13.08 -12.42
N ARG A 120 -10.83 -11.88 -12.14
CA ARG A 120 -11.71 -10.75 -11.80
C ARG A 120 -12.57 -10.30 -12.99
N LEU A 121 -12.01 -10.30 -14.20
CA LEU A 121 -12.76 -9.97 -15.41
C LEU A 121 -13.87 -11.02 -15.69
N LEU A 122 -13.55 -12.30 -15.56
CA LEU A 122 -14.53 -13.40 -15.73
C LEU A 122 -15.65 -13.32 -14.67
N HIS A 123 -15.32 -13.00 -13.43
CA HIS A 123 -16.32 -12.79 -12.37
C HIS A 123 -17.26 -11.62 -12.70
N ARG A 124 -16.74 -10.50 -13.26
CA ARG A 124 -17.56 -9.36 -13.70
C ARG A 124 -18.52 -9.72 -14.84
N LEU A 125 -18.03 -10.50 -15.83
CA LEU A 125 -18.85 -10.92 -16.98
C LEU A 125 -19.98 -11.87 -16.56
N ASN A 126 -19.77 -12.67 -15.54
CA ASN A 126 -20.73 -13.70 -15.11
C ASN A 126 -21.83 -13.14 -14.17
N ARG A 127 -21.91 -11.83 -13.95
CA ARG A 127 -22.93 -11.11 -13.13
C ARG A 127 -23.32 -11.81 -11.81
N ARG A 128 -22.50 -12.72 -11.30
CA ARG A 128 -22.74 -13.33 -9.99
C ARG A 128 -22.46 -12.26 -8.94
N ASN A 129 -23.44 -12.00 -8.07
CA ASN A 129 -23.32 -11.14 -6.91
C ASN A 129 -21.95 -11.40 -6.26
N THR A 130 -21.06 -10.42 -6.38
CA THR A 130 -19.81 -10.44 -5.64
C THR A 130 -20.19 -10.24 -4.19
N LEU A 131 -20.31 -11.34 -3.46
CA LEU A 131 -20.53 -11.28 -2.02
C LEU A 131 -19.38 -10.48 -1.42
N VAL A 132 -19.70 -9.45 -0.65
CA VAL A 132 -18.74 -8.73 0.17
C VAL A 132 -18.19 -9.73 1.19
N LYS A 133 -17.01 -10.27 0.90
CA LYS A 133 -16.35 -11.28 1.74
C LYS A 133 -14.84 -11.07 1.71
N SER A 134 -14.23 -11.31 2.85
CA SER A 134 -12.78 -11.49 2.90
C SER A 134 -12.37 -12.63 1.94
N GLN A 135 -11.39 -12.36 1.08
CA GLN A 135 -10.79 -13.37 0.21
C GLN A 135 -9.59 -14.07 0.88
N LEU A 136 -9.32 -13.76 2.15
CA LEU A 136 -8.27 -14.38 2.94
C LEU A 136 -8.66 -15.84 3.23
N THR A 137 -8.15 -16.75 2.44
CA THR A 137 -8.28 -18.19 2.65
C THR A 137 -6.89 -18.79 2.83
N ARG A 138 -6.78 -19.77 3.74
CA ARG A 138 -5.53 -20.55 3.84
C ARG A 138 -5.39 -21.42 2.59
N HIS A 139 -4.36 -21.13 1.81
CA HIS A 139 -3.98 -22.00 0.69
C HIS A 139 -3.26 -23.26 1.19
N SER A 140 -3.24 -24.30 0.35
CA SER A 140 -2.42 -25.47 0.63
C SER A 140 -0.93 -25.08 0.71
N PRO A 141 -0.10 -25.81 1.48
CA PRO A 141 1.33 -25.53 1.56
C PRO A 141 2.03 -25.45 0.19
N LEU A 142 1.60 -26.30 -0.75
CA LEU A 142 2.14 -26.32 -2.12
C LEU A 142 1.86 -25.00 -2.85
N VAL A 143 0.61 -24.53 -2.81
CA VAL A 143 0.22 -23.25 -3.44
C VAL A 143 0.97 -22.09 -2.79
N ASN A 144 1.04 -22.07 -1.46
CA ASN A 144 1.72 -21.02 -0.73
C ASN A 144 3.22 -20.97 -1.06
N ASN A 145 3.89 -22.13 -1.09
CA ASN A 145 5.32 -22.21 -1.43
C ASN A 145 5.58 -21.79 -2.88
N THR A 146 4.68 -22.16 -3.80
CA THR A 146 4.79 -21.75 -5.22
C THR A 146 4.64 -20.23 -5.36
N LEU A 147 3.63 -19.62 -4.72
CA LEU A 147 3.45 -18.17 -4.73
C LEU A 147 4.64 -17.45 -4.09
N SER A 148 5.14 -17.96 -2.97
CA SER A 148 6.32 -17.42 -2.30
C SER A 148 7.56 -17.47 -3.21
N ALA A 149 7.79 -18.58 -3.92
CA ALA A 149 8.89 -18.71 -4.86
C ALA A 149 8.76 -17.70 -6.02
N ILE A 150 7.56 -17.55 -6.60
CA ILE A 150 7.28 -16.56 -7.65
C ILE A 150 7.59 -15.14 -7.14
N CYS A 151 7.11 -14.77 -5.95
CA CYS A 151 7.36 -13.46 -5.36
C CYS A 151 8.86 -13.21 -5.11
N ASN A 152 9.59 -14.22 -4.62
CA ASN A 152 11.04 -14.11 -4.40
C ASN A 152 11.83 -13.92 -5.70
N ILE A 153 11.42 -14.56 -6.79
CA ILE A 153 12.02 -14.37 -8.12
C ILE A 153 11.73 -12.96 -8.66
N GLU A 154 10.51 -12.46 -8.43
CA GLU A 154 10.09 -11.15 -8.91
C GLU A 154 10.76 -10.00 -8.13
N LEU A 155 11.00 -10.17 -6.83
CA LEU A 155 11.45 -9.12 -5.92
C LEU A 155 12.68 -8.32 -6.43
N PRO A 156 13.78 -8.94 -6.89
CA PRO A 156 14.93 -8.19 -7.41
C PRO A 156 14.64 -7.44 -8.72
N LEU A 157 13.62 -7.86 -9.46
CA LEU A 157 13.18 -7.24 -10.73
C LEU A 157 12.12 -6.17 -10.53
N MET A 158 11.51 -6.11 -9.36
CA MET A 158 10.40 -5.22 -9.03
C MET A 158 10.71 -3.76 -9.40
N LYS A 159 11.91 -3.27 -9.10
CA LYS A 159 12.32 -1.89 -9.37
C LYS A 159 12.22 -1.45 -10.84
N PHE A 160 12.18 -2.40 -11.77
CA PHE A 160 12.05 -2.15 -13.21
C PHE A 160 10.62 -2.30 -13.71
N ASN A 161 9.72 -2.88 -12.89
CA ASN A 161 8.35 -3.15 -13.30
C ASN A 161 7.46 -1.90 -13.15
N ARG A 162 7.32 -1.15 -14.23
CA ARG A 162 6.38 -0.02 -14.32
C ARG A 162 5.15 -0.34 -15.19
N VAL A 163 4.93 -1.61 -15.52
CA VAL A 163 3.89 -2.04 -16.45
C VAL A 163 2.62 -2.46 -15.72
N ALA A 164 2.70 -3.47 -14.86
CA ALA A 164 1.54 -4.02 -14.17
C ALA A 164 1.91 -4.84 -12.92
N GLY A 165 0.99 -4.88 -11.95
CA GLY A 165 1.08 -5.67 -10.73
C GLY A 165 -0.16 -5.49 -9.88
N LEU A 166 -0.23 -6.17 -8.75
CA LEU A 166 -1.39 -6.04 -7.85
C LEU A 166 -1.26 -4.89 -6.86
N THR A 167 -0.02 -4.52 -6.55
CA THR A 167 0.32 -3.42 -5.62
C THR A 167 1.23 -2.43 -6.33
N ALA A 168 0.99 -1.14 -6.13
CA ALA A 168 1.85 -0.05 -6.55
C ALA A 168 2.67 0.41 -5.35
N PHE A 169 3.99 0.47 -5.51
CA PHE A 169 4.93 1.02 -4.54
C PHE A 169 5.48 2.35 -5.03
N CYS A 170 5.62 3.31 -4.13
CA CYS A 170 6.21 4.59 -4.41
C CYS A 170 7.16 4.98 -3.28
N LEU A 171 8.45 5.12 -3.59
CA LEU A 171 9.46 5.67 -2.69
C LEU A 171 9.65 7.14 -3.02
N VAL A 172 9.42 7.99 -2.05
CA VAL A 172 9.50 9.44 -2.18
C VAL A 172 10.27 10.04 -1.02
N GLU A 173 10.71 11.28 -1.15
CA GLU A 173 11.50 11.98 -0.13
C GLU A 173 10.99 13.42 0.03
N LYS A 174 10.93 13.89 1.28
CA LYS A 174 10.66 15.29 1.55
C LYS A 174 11.86 16.12 1.13
N SER A 175 11.69 16.90 0.08
CA SER A 175 12.64 17.91 -0.40
C SER A 175 12.26 19.31 0.08
N LEU A 176 13.18 20.26 -0.13
CA LEU A 176 12.96 21.68 0.21
C LEU A 176 11.71 22.25 -0.46
#